data_84111e010c5a7785b8c25075879859a7
#
_entry.id   84111e010c5a7785b8c25075879859a7
#
_cell.length_a   1.000
_cell.length_b   1.000
_cell.length_c   1.000
_cell.angle_alpha   90.00
_cell.angle_beta   90.00
_cell.angle_gamma   90.00
#
_symmetry.space_group_name_H-M   'P 1'
#
loop_
_entity.id
_entity.type
_entity.pdbx_description
1 polymer ?
#
loop_
_entity_poly.entity_id
_entity_poly.type
_entity_poly.pdbx_seq_one_letter_code
_entity_poly.pdbx_strand_id
1 'polypeptide(L)'
;MVSSAWKRNTLFMMNSPMIRASDVHKRFGAVEVLKGVSLDVDKGEVIAIIGPSGSGKSTFLRCLIHLETIHRGQIEIEGEPLVTTNTQSHCQYVPPADINRVCRKMGMVFQHFNLFPHLTVLQNLIEAPLTVKGASLEEIVPKAEALLRKVGLYDKRDSYPSRLSGGQKQRVAIARALAMEPDIMLFDEPTSALDPELTGEVLSTMRELAEEHMTMIVVTHEMAFAREVAGRVVFMDGGVVVEARPARELFAAPEHPRTRAFLEKML
;
A
#
# COMPACT_ATOMS: atom_id res chain seq x y z
N MET A 1 -40.44 8.37 21.07
CA MET A 1 -39.94 7.09 20.51
C MET A 1 -39.15 7.41 19.26
N VAL A 2 -37.84 7.71 19.41
CA VAL A 2 -36.93 7.95 18.29
C VAL A 2 -36.16 6.68 18.06
N SER A 3 -36.42 6.15 16.92
CA SER A 3 -36.16 4.91 16.22
C SER A 3 -34.81 4.23 16.49
N SER A 4 -34.91 2.93 16.83
CA SER A 4 -33.83 1.93 16.90
C SER A 4 -33.02 1.71 15.59
N ALA A 5 -33.40 2.36 14.52
CA ALA A 5 -32.71 2.33 13.21
C ALA A 5 -31.42 3.16 13.19
N TRP A 6 -31.36 4.28 13.91
CA TRP A 6 -30.17 5.14 14.00
C TRP A 6 -29.03 4.48 14.76
N LYS A 7 -29.33 3.73 15.83
CA LYS A 7 -28.29 3.01 16.60
C LYS A 7 -27.67 1.83 15.82
N ARG A 8 -28.42 1.19 14.92
CA ARG A 8 -27.90 0.11 14.07
C ARG A 8 -26.97 0.61 12.97
N ASN A 9 -27.23 1.77 12.36
CA ASN A 9 -26.34 2.35 11.34
C ASN A 9 -25.02 2.86 11.96
N THR A 10 -25.05 3.41 13.16
CA THR A 10 -23.83 3.92 13.82
C THR A 10 -22.91 2.78 14.29
N LEU A 11 -23.44 1.63 14.70
CA LEU A 11 -22.64 0.43 15.04
C LEU A 11 -22.07 -0.26 13.78
N PHE A 12 -22.74 -0.17 12.65
CA PHE A 12 -22.25 -0.73 11.37
C PHE A 12 -21.14 0.12 10.76
N MET A 13 -21.11 1.44 11.01
CA MET A 13 -20.03 2.33 10.57
C MET A 13 -18.76 2.23 11.45
N MET A 14 -18.84 1.69 12.66
CA MET A 14 -17.68 1.54 13.54
C MET A 14 -16.77 0.35 13.20
N ASN A 15 -17.12 -0.48 12.19
CA ASN A 15 -16.38 -1.70 11.87
C ASN A 15 -16.23 -1.96 10.35
N SER A 16 -16.31 -0.92 9.50
CA SER A 16 -16.00 -1.10 8.07
C SER A 16 -14.48 -1.10 7.88
N PRO A 17 -13.92 -2.09 7.13
CA PRO A 17 -12.50 -2.11 6.85
C PRO A 17 -12.08 -0.87 6.05
N MET A 18 -10.80 -0.49 6.19
CA MET A 18 -10.20 0.61 5.41
C MET A 18 -10.11 0.25 3.94
N ILE A 19 -9.87 -1.03 3.64
CA ILE A 19 -9.92 -1.57 2.28
C ILE A 19 -10.79 -2.81 2.30
N ARG A 20 -11.73 -2.91 1.37
CA ARG A 20 -12.42 -4.16 1.05
C ARG A 20 -12.27 -4.46 -0.43
N ALA A 21 -11.58 -5.53 -0.75
CA ALA A 21 -11.46 -6.08 -2.08
C ALA A 21 -12.16 -7.45 -2.12
N SER A 22 -13.08 -7.64 -3.06
CA SER A 22 -13.87 -8.88 -3.16
C SER A 22 -13.86 -9.42 -4.58
N ASP A 23 -13.45 -10.68 -4.73
CA ASP A 23 -13.45 -11.44 -5.97
C ASP A 23 -12.76 -10.69 -7.14
N VAL A 24 -11.59 -10.12 -6.87
CA VAL A 24 -10.86 -9.27 -7.83
C VAL A 24 -10.20 -10.12 -8.90
N HIS A 25 -10.59 -9.90 -10.16
CA HIS A 25 -10.02 -10.54 -11.35
C HIS A 25 -9.34 -9.53 -12.26
N LYS A 26 -8.15 -9.86 -12.75
CA LYS A 26 -7.39 -9.02 -13.69
C LYS A 26 -6.74 -9.88 -14.76
N ARG A 27 -6.84 -9.42 -16.03
CA ARG A 27 -6.18 -10.02 -17.18
C ARG A 27 -5.26 -9.02 -17.89
N PHE A 28 -4.21 -9.55 -18.50
CA PHE A 28 -3.41 -8.85 -19.51
C PHE A 28 -3.41 -9.69 -20.78
N GLY A 29 -4.14 -9.24 -21.77
CA GLY A 29 -4.42 -10.07 -22.96
C GLY A 29 -5.11 -11.37 -22.59
N ALA A 30 -4.53 -12.50 -22.95
CA ALA A 30 -5.05 -13.84 -22.65
C ALA A 30 -4.68 -14.37 -21.24
N VAL A 31 -3.74 -13.71 -20.56
CA VAL A 31 -3.22 -14.18 -19.26
C VAL A 31 -4.05 -13.59 -18.11
N GLU A 32 -4.69 -14.45 -17.32
CA GLU A 32 -5.37 -14.06 -16.10
C GLU A 32 -4.37 -14.04 -14.93
N VAL A 33 -4.09 -12.83 -14.44
CA VAL A 33 -3.07 -12.58 -13.39
C VAL A 33 -3.68 -12.58 -11.99
N LEU A 34 -4.91 -12.07 -11.82
CA LEU A 34 -5.68 -12.19 -10.58
C LEU A 34 -6.94 -13.01 -10.87
N LYS A 35 -7.21 -13.99 -9.99
CA LYS A 35 -8.24 -15.02 -10.19
C LYS A 35 -9.18 -15.10 -8.98
N GLY A 36 -9.81 -13.96 -8.63
CA GLY A 36 -10.75 -13.91 -7.50
C GLY A 36 -10.06 -13.60 -6.18
N VAL A 37 -9.11 -12.63 -6.16
CA VAL A 37 -8.44 -12.20 -4.94
C VAL A 37 -9.40 -11.41 -4.07
N SER A 38 -9.53 -11.82 -2.79
CA SER A 38 -10.32 -11.12 -1.78
C SER A 38 -9.44 -10.79 -0.58
N LEU A 39 -9.56 -9.55 -0.07
CA LEU A 39 -8.81 -9.07 1.08
C LEU A 39 -9.54 -7.89 1.73
N ASP A 40 -9.75 -7.98 3.05
CA ASP A 40 -10.18 -6.87 3.88
C ASP A 40 -8.99 -6.40 4.71
N VAL A 41 -8.87 -5.10 4.95
CA VAL A 41 -7.80 -4.47 5.75
C VAL A 41 -8.43 -3.55 6.78
N ASP A 42 -8.15 -3.78 8.05
CA ASP A 42 -8.67 -2.96 9.14
C ASP A 42 -7.78 -1.73 9.39
N LYS A 43 -8.35 -0.73 10.09
CA LYS A 43 -7.62 0.49 10.45
C LYS A 43 -6.43 0.17 11.37
N GLY A 44 -5.26 0.71 11.00
CA GLY A 44 -4.00 0.48 11.73
C GLY A 44 -3.43 -0.93 11.53
N GLU A 45 -4.04 -1.75 10.66
CA GLU A 45 -3.51 -3.07 10.34
C GLU A 45 -2.34 -2.97 9.35
N VAL A 46 -1.31 -3.76 9.62
CA VAL A 46 -0.19 -3.98 8.68
C VAL A 46 -0.32 -5.37 8.09
N ILE A 47 -0.54 -5.45 6.77
CA ILE A 47 -0.60 -6.70 6.03
C ILE A 47 0.66 -6.85 5.18
N ALA A 48 1.37 -7.96 5.33
CA ALA A 48 2.42 -8.34 4.39
C ALA A 48 1.87 -9.32 3.35
N ILE A 49 2.06 -9.00 2.06
CA ILE A 49 1.75 -9.91 0.95
C ILE A 49 3.06 -10.52 0.46
N ILE A 50 3.17 -11.83 0.58
CA ILE A 50 4.35 -12.62 0.17
C ILE A 50 3.98 -13.62 -0.92
N GLY A 51 4.98 -14.17 -1.62
CA GLY A 51 4.77 -15.18 -2.65
C GLY A 51 5.77 -15.06 -3.79
N PRO A 52 5.82 -16.05 -4.71
CA PRO A 52 6.75 -16.06 -5.82
C PRO A 52 6.55 -14.90 -6.78
N SER A 53 7.58 -14.56 -7.56
CA SER A 53 7.48 -13.58 -8.63
C SER A 53 6.41 -14.01 -9.64
N GLY A 54 5.63 -13.05 -10.15
CA GLY A 54 4.53 -13.34 -11.08
C GLY A 54 3.23 -13.86 -10.42
N SER A 55 3.15 -13.96 -9.09
CA SER A 55 1.90 -14.39 -8.41
C SER A 55 0.79 -13.34 -8.37
N GLY A 56 1.02 -12.12 -8.88
CA GLY A 56 0.01 -11.07 -8.98
C GLY A 56 0.03 -10.00 -7.86
N LYS A 57 0.96 -10.07 -6.90
CA LYS A 57 1.05 -9.15 -5.73
C LYS A 57 1.02 -7.68 -6.11
N SER A 58 2.00 -7.24 -6.93
CA SER A 58 2.10 -5.84 -7.40
C SER A 58 0.90 -5.43 -8.25
N THR A 59 0.37 -6.36 -9.06
CA THR A 59 -0.85 -6.11 -9.84
C THR A 59 -2.05 -5.85 -8.93
N PHE A 60 -2.18 -6.61 -7.84
CA PHE A 60 -3.24 -6.40 -6.87
C PHE A 60 -3.15 -5.03 -6.21
N LEU A 61 -1.94 -4.62 -5.71
CA LEU A 61 -1.75 -3.28 -5.16
C LEU A 61 -2.13 -2.18 -6.16
N ARG A 62 -1.70 -2.32 -7.42
CA ARG A 62 -2.02 -1.36 -8.48
C ARG A 62 -3.51 -1.28 -8.80
N CYS A 63 -4.24 -2.39 -8.66
CA CYS A 63 -5.69 -2.38 -8.78
C CYS A 63 -6.37 -1.61 -7.64
N LEU A 64 -5.88 -1.71 -6.40
CA LEU A 64 -6.43 -0.99 -5.25
C LEU A 64 -6.38 0.53 -5.44
N ILE A 65 -5.28 1.07 -5.98
CA ILE A 65 -5.09 2.51 -6.20
C ILE A 65 -5.45 2.97 -7.62
N HIS A 66 -6.15 2.16 -8.40
CA HIS A 66 -6.57 2.46 -9.77
C HIS A 66 -5.44 2.76 -10.77
N LEU A 67 -4.23 2.27 -10.54
CA LEU A 67 -3.17 2.25 -11.56
C LEU A 67 -3.40 1.14 -12.59
N GLU A 68 -4.18 0.13 -12.21
CA GLU A 68 -4.68 -0.94 -13.08
C GLU A 68 -6.17 -1.12 -12.88
N THR A 69 -6.90 -1.34 -13.98
CA THR A 69 -8.35 -1.64 -13.92
C THR A 69 -8.59 -3.12 -13.71
N ILE A 70 -9.59 -3.48 -12.92
CA ILE A 70 -10.03 -4.87 -12.74
C ILE A 70 -11.05 -5.26 -13.82
N HIS A 71 -11.22 -6.57 -14.07
CA HIS A 71 -12.18 -7.10 -15.03
C HIS A 71 -13.46 -7.62 -14.36
N ARG A 72 -13.36 -8.01 -13.09
CA ARG A 72 -14.46 -8.44 -12.24
C ARG A 72 -14.08 -8.23 -10.77
N GLY A 73 -15.07 -8.07 -9.91
CA GLY A 73 -14.91 -7.89 -8.46
C GLY A 73 -15.37 -6.53 -7.99
N GLN A 74 -15.05 -6.22 -6.74
CA GLN A 74 -15.40 -4.97 -6.09
C GLN A 74 -14.20 -4.48 -5.27
N ILE A 75 -14.04 -3.16 -5.22
CA ILE A 75 -13.05 -2.50 -4.35
C ILE A 75 -13.73 -1.31 -3.69
N GLU A 76 -13.67 -1.27 -2.37
CA GLU A 76 -14.13 -0.17 -1.53
C GLU A 76 -12.97 0.31 -0.66
N ILE A 77 -12.83 1.61 -0.51
CA ILE A 77 -11.83 2.27 0.33
C ILE A 77 -12.58 3.11 1.36
N GLU A 78 -12.43 2.78 2.65
CA GLU A 78 -13.15 3.44 3.76
C GLU A 78 -14.67 3.47 3.55
N GLY A 79 -15.23 2.36 3.05
CA GLY A 79 -16.66 2.24 2.75
C GLY A 79 -17.12 2.98 1.50
N GLU A 80 -16.21 3.66 0.77
CA GLU A 80 -16.51 4.31 -0.49
C GLU A 80 -16.17 3.39 -1.66
N PRO A 81 -17.10 3.10 -2.57
CA PRO A 81 -16.84 2.23 -3.72
C PRO A 81 -15.90 2.93 -4.70
N LEU A 82 -14.87 2.21 -5.13
CA LEU A 82 -14.01 2.57 -6.26
C LEU A 82 -14.55 1.92 -7.54
N VAL A 83 -14.89 0.65 -7.44
CA VAL A 83 -15.42 -0.16 -8.53
C VAL A 83 -16.34 -1.24 -7.99
N THR A 84 -17.44 -1.49 -8.72
CA THR A 84 -18.40 -2.57 -8.45
C THR A 84 -18.61 -3.42 -9.71
N THR A 85 -19.07 -4.64 -9.55
CA THR A 85 -19.50 -5.49 -10.67
C THR A 85 -21.03 -5.50 -10.73
N ASN A 86 -21.57 -5.15 -11.87
CA ASN A 86 -23.02 -5.18 -12.09
C ASN A 86 -23.55 -6.62 -12.30
N THR A 87 -24.86 -6.77 -12.38
CA THR A 87 -25.56 -8.07 -12.59
C THR A 87 -25.16 -8.78 -13.88
N GLN A 88 -24.57 -8.06 -14.86
CA GLN A 88 -24.06 -8.62 -16.12
C GLN A 88 -22.57 -8.95 -16.08
N SER A 89 -21.96 -8.96 -14.89
CA SER A 89 -20.53 -9.22 -14.67
C SER A 89 -19.58 -8.20 -15.30
N HIS A 90 -20.06 -6.97 -15.56
CA HIS A 90 -19.20 -5.86 -16.01
C HIS A 90 -18.79 -4.99 -14.84
N CYS A 91 -17.50 -4.63 -14.79
CA CYS A 91 -17.01 -3.64 -13.83
C CYS A 91 -17.53 -2.25 -14.16
N GLN A 92 -18.06 -1.58 -13.14
CA GLN A 92 -18.48 -0.21 -13.20
C GLN A 92 -17.68 0.61 -12.19
N TYR A 93 -16.79 1.43 -12.71
CA TYR A 93 -16.04 2.41 -11.90
C TYR A 93 -16.90 3.61 -11.57
N VAL A 94 -16.66 4.21 -10.41
CA VAL A 94 -17.28 5.50 -10.07
C VAL A 94 -16.75 6.60 -11.03
N PRO A 95 -17.42 7.77 -11.11
CA PRO A 95 -16.96 8.88 -11.94
C PRO A 95 -15.50 9.27 -11.67
N PRO A 96 -14.75 9.80 -12.67
CA PRO A 96 -13.33 10.14 -12.51
C PRO A 96 -13.00 11.06 -11.33
N ALA A 97 -13.89 12.00 -11.01
CA ALA A 97 -13.72 12.89 -9.86
C ALA A 97 -13.74 12.12 -8.53
N ASP A 98 -14.62 11.12 -8.41
CA ASP A 98 -14.71 10.26 -7.23
C ASP A 98 -13.56 9.28 -7.15
N ILE A 99 -13.08 8.72 -8.29
CA ILE A 99 -11.86 7.91 -8.34
C ILE A 99 -10.70 8.70 -7.74
N ASN A 100 -10.47 9.93 -8.20
CA ASN A 100 -9.40 10.78 -7.70
C ASN A 100 -9.54 11.06 -6.21
N ARG A 101 -10.76 11.30 -5.72
CA ARG A 101 -11.03 11.54 -4.30
C ARG A 101 -10.72 10.30 -3.45
N VAL A 102 -11.17 9.13 -3.88
CA VAL A 102 -10.94 7.86 -3.18
C VAL A 102 -9.46 7.49 -3.20
N CYS A 103 -8.79 7.60 -4.35
CA CYS A 103 -7.37 7.24 -4.49
C CYS A 103 -6.44 8.16 -3.69
N ARG A 104 -6.82 9.44 -3.41
CA ARG A 104 -6.04 10.35 -2.57
C ARG A 104 -5.90 9.90 -1.12
N LYS A 105 -6.77 9.01 -0.64
CA LYS A 105 -6.68 8.40 0.69
C LYS A 105 -5.52 7.41 0.82
N MET A 106 -4.91 7.05 -0.31
CA MET A 106 -3.85 6.05 -0.36
C MET A 106 -2.56 6.67 -0.90
N GLY A 107 -1.45 6.41 -0.21
CA GLY A 107 -0.10 6.66 -0.69
C GLY A 107 0.52 5.38 -1.26
N MET A 108 1.27 5.47 -2.35
CA MET A 108 1.97 4.31 -2.91
C MET A 108 3.47 4.57 -3.04
N VAL A 109 4.26 3.61 -2.56
CA VAL A 109 5.71 3.56 -2.70
C VAL A 109 6.06 2.38 -3.60
N PHE A 110 6.79 2.67 -4.67
CA PHE A 110 7.15 1.70 -5.71
C PHE A 110 8.52 1.08 -5.47
N GLN A 111 8.78 -0.04 -6.12
CA GLN A 111 10.08 -0.70 -6.18
C GLN A 111 11.18 0.22 -6.72
N HIS A 112 10.88 0.98 -7.78
CA HIS A 112 11.74 2.04 -8.30
C HIS A 112 11.24 3.36 -7.71
N PHE A 113 12.13 4.14 -7.13
CA PHE A 113 11.85 5.34 -6.32
C PHE A 113 10.92 6.35 -6.97
N ASN A 114 10.90 6.43 -8.31
CA ASN A 114 10.07 7.31 -9.15
C ASN A 114 10.11 8.80 -8.71
N LEU A 115 11.27 9.25 -8.20
CA LEU A 115 11.47 10.66 -7.87
C LEU A 115 11.59 11.49 -9.14
N PHE A 116 11.10 12.71 -9.10
CA PHE A 116 11.28 13.69 -10.17
C PHE A 116 12.76 14.13 -10.22
N PRO A 117 13.54 13.76 -11.24
CA PRO A 117 14.99 13.97 -11.23
C PRO A 117 15.40 15.43 -11.34
N HIS A 118 14.53 16.28 -11.87
CA HIS A 118 14.72 17.72 -12.07
C HIS A 118 14.26 18.56 -10.88
N LEU A 119 13.66 17.96 -9.85
CA LEU A 119 13.23 18.60 -8.62
C LEU A 119 14.18 18.22 -7.48
N THR A 120 14.39 19.14 -6.53
CA THR A 120 15.11 18.85 -5.29
C THR A 120 14.29 17.88 -4.42
N VAL A 121 14.89 17.38 -3.35
CA VAL A 121 14.21 16.52 -2.38
C VAL A 121 12.99 17.23 -1.78
N LEU A 122 13.13 18.47 -1.32
CA LEU A 122 12.00 19.25 -0.80
C LEU A 122 10.91 19.45 -1.87
N GLN A 123 11.30 19.82 -3.08
CA GLN A 123 10.35 20.01 -4.19
C GLN A 123 9.61 18.72 -4.54
N ASN A 124 10.26 17.55 -4.48
CA ASN A 124 9.58 16.26 -4.66
C ASN A 124 8.45 16.03 -3.64
N LEU A 125 8.60 16.49 -2.40
CA LEU A 125 7.58 16.33 -1.37
C LEU A 125 6.42 17.32 -1.53
N ILE A 126 6.71 18.57 -1.90
CA ILE A 126 5.69 19.63 -1.91
C ILE A 126 4.90 19.71 -3.22
N GLU A 127 5.38 19.14 -4.31
CA GLU A 127 4.77 19.25 -5.64
C GLU A 127 3.31 18.77 -5.66
N ALA A 128 3.05 17.55 -5.17
CA ALA A 128 1.71 17.00 -5.18
C ALA A 128 0.73 17.73 -4.21
N PRO A 129 1.10 18.07 -2.97
CA PRO A 129 0.27 18.91 -2.11
C PRO A 129 -0.10 20.27 -2.72
N LEU A 130 0.86 20.94 -3.38
CA LEU A 130 0.60 22.22 -4.06
C LEU A 130 -0.37 22.07 -5.22
N THR A 131 -0.11 21.10 -6.12
CA THR A 131 -0.83 20.97 -7.40
C THR A 131 -2.17 20.25 -7.24
N VAL A 132 -2.27 19.28 -6.33
CA VAL A 132 -3.44 18.39 -6.20
C VAL A 132 -4.36 18.84 -5.06
N LYS A 133 -3.80 19.26 -3.91
CA LYS A 133 -4.59 19.75 -2.75
C LYS A 133 -4.79 21.26 -2.77
N GLY A 134 -4.02 22.00 -3.56
CA GLY A 134 -4.04 23.46 -3.54
C GLY A 134 -3.48 24.06 -2.25
N ALA A 135 -2.61 23.32 -1.53
CA ALA A 135 -1.95 23.80 -0.32
C ALA A 135 -1.06 25.01 -0.62
N SER A 136 -0.86 25.91 0.35
CA SER A 136 0.09 27.01 0.21
C SER A 136 1.52 26.54 0.54
N LEU A 137 2.52 27.29 0.04
CA LEU A 137 3.92 27.03 0.41
C LEU A 137 4.16 27.22 1.91
N GLU A 138 3.50 28.21 2.52
CA GLU A 138 3.59 28.48 3.95
C GLU A 138 3.10 27.30 4.81
N GLU A 139 2.11 26.57 4.31
CA GLU A 139 1.55 25.41 4.99
C GLU A 139 2.38 24.13 4.75
N ILE A 140 2.76 23.88 3.48
CA ILE A 140 3.32 22.57 3.13
C ILE A 140 4.83 22.45 3.38
N VAL A 141 5.60 23.53 3.28
CA VAL A 141 7.06 23.48 3.49
C VAL A 141 7.41 23.02 4.91
N PRO A 142 6.82 23.56 5.99
CA PRO A 142 7.09 23.06 7.33
C PRO A 142 6.74 21.58 7.53
N LYS A 143 5.62 21.12 6.93
CA LYS A 143 5.21 19.71 6.98
C LYS A 143 6.22 18.82 6.25
N ALA A 144 6.62 19.20 5.04
CA ALA A 144 7.61 18.49 4.25
C ALA A 144 8.97 18.41 4.96
N GLU A 145 9.41 19.50 5.60
CA GLU A 145 10.63 19.50 6.40
C GLU A 145 10.53 18.59 7.64
N ALA A 146 9.37 18.53 8.29
CA ALA A 146 9.14 17.61 9.40
C ALA A 146 9.21 16.14 8.92
N LEU A 147 8.63 15.82 7.76
CA LEU A 147 8.74 14.50 7.15
C LEU A 147 10.18 14.16 6.77
N LEU A 148 10.95 15.12 6.26
CA LEU A 148 12.38 14.91 5.97
C LEU A 148 13.20 14.65 7.24
N ARG A 149 12.87 15.31 8.37
CA ARG A 149 13.48 14.99 9.67
C ARG A 149 13.12 13.59 10.13
N LYS A 150 11.85 13.22 9.99
CA LYS A 150 11.35 11.87 10.32
C LYS A 150 12.11 10.78 9.58
N VAL A 151 12.37 10.95 8.28
CA VAL A 151 13.13 9.96 7.49
C VAL A 151 14.65 10.19 7.52
N GLY A 152 15.15 11.10 8.37
CA GLY A 152 16.59 11.36 8.57
C GLY A 152 17.30 12.01 7.37
N LEU A 153 16.59 12.83 6.57
CA LEU A 153 17.12 13.41 5.31
C LEU A 153 16.93 14.92 5.21
N TYR A 154 16.75 15.62 6.35
CA TYR A 154 16.57 17.07 6.35
C TYR A 154 17.77 17.83 5.75
N ASP A 155 18.99 17.36 6.01
CA ASP A 155 20.24 17.91 5.47
C ASP A 155 20.35 17.77 3.94
N LYS A 156 19.54 16.93 3.33
CA LYS A 156 19.49 16.69 1.87
C LYS A 156 18.35 17.42 1.16
N ARG A 157 17.57 18.28 1.88
CA ARG A 157 16.35 18.90 1.33
C ARG A 157 16.57 19.65 0.00
N ASP A 158 17.75 20.28 -0.15
CA ASP A 158 18.11 21.05 -1.34
C ASP A 158 18.91 20.24 -2.37
N SER A 159 19.15 18.95 -2.10
CA SER A 159 19.85 18.03 -2.99
C SER A 159 18.91 17.51 -4.10
N TYR A 160 19.49 17.16 -5.25
CA TYR A 160 18.77 16.46 -6.31
C TYR A 160 18.85 14.93 -6.11
N PRO A 161 17.86 14.16 -6.61
CA PRO A 161 17.86 12.69 -6.49
C PRO A 161 19.14 12.00 -7.00
N SER A 162 19.82 12.58 -7.99
CA SER A 162 21.07 12.04 -8.51
C SER A 162 22.22 11.99 -7.48
N ARG A 163 22.13 12.78 -6.41
CA ARG A 163 23.14 12.83 -5.33
C ARG A 163 22.79 11.96 -4.12
N LEU A 164 21.73 11.16 -4.21
CA LEU A 164 21.25 10.31 -3.12
C LEU A 164 21.61 8.85 -3.37
N SER A 165 21.90 8.11 -2.29
CA SER A 165 21.96 6.64 -2.33
C SER A 165 20.58 6.02 -2.62
N GLY A 166 20.53 4.72 -2.95
CA GLY A 166 19.28 4.00 -3.18
C GLY A 166 18.33 4.08 -1.97
N GLY A 167 18.84 3.80 -0.77
CA GLY A 167 18.07 3.86 0.48
C GLY A 167 17.58 5.28 0.80
N GLN A 168 18.39 6.32 0.53
CA GLN A 168 17.97 7.71 0.66
C GLN A 168 16.84 8.06 -0.32
N LYS A 169 16.94 7.65 -1.60
CA LYS A 169 15.89 7.85 -2.59
C LYS A 169 14.57 7.20 -2.15
N GLN A 170 14.64 6.00 -1.60
CA GLN A 170 13.45 5.28 -1.15
C GLN A 170 12.81 5.96 0.06
N ARG A 171 13.61 6.43 1.03
CA ARG A 171 13.09 7.20 2.17
C ARG A 171 12.47 8.54 1.73
N VAL A 172 13.03 9.21 0.72
CA VAL A 172 12.39 10.39 0.09
C VAL A 172 11.07 10.00 -0.57
N ALA A 173 10.99 8.85 -1.26
CA ALA A 173 9.74 8.39 -1.87
C ALA A 173 8.65 8.08 -0.82
N ILE A 174 9.04 7.52 0.34
CA ILE A 174 8.14 7.34 1.49
C ILE A 174 7.66 8.69 2.01
N ALA A 175 8.58 9.63 2.28
CA ALA A 175 8.24 10.97 2.76
C ALA A 175 7.33 11.73 1.77
N ARG A 176 7.57 11.60 0.46
CA ARG A 176 6.72 12.17 -0.59
C ARG A 176 5.29 11.62 -0.55
N ALA A 177 5.14 10.31 -0.39
CA ALA A 177 3.81 9.70 -0.25
C ALA A 177 3.09 10.21 1.01
N LEU A 178 3.80 10.29 2.13
CA LEU A 178 3.27 10.82 3.41
C LEU A 178 2.90 12.30 3.34
N ALA A 179 3.55 13.11 2.48
CA ALA A 179 3.23 14.54 2.32
C ALA A 179 1.79 14.77 1.81
N MET A 180 1.19 13.76 1.20
CA MET A 180 -0.23 13.76 0.83
C MET A 180 -1.16 13.41 2.00
N GLU A 181 -0.63 13.15 3.21
CA GLU A 181 -1.39 12.77 4.41
C GLU A 181 -2.41 11.64 4.11
N PRO A 182 -1.95 10.48 3.61
CA PRO A 182 -2.83 9.37 3.28
C PRO A 182 -3.26 8.61 4.54
N ASP A 183 -4.44 8.01 4.51
CA ASP A 183 -4.94 7.12 5.56
C ASP A 183 -4.36 5.70 5.44
N ILE A 184 -3.89 5.34 4.23
CA ILE A 184 -3.38 4.01 3.88
C ILE A 184 -2.08 4.14 3.07
N MET A 185 -1.07 3.34 3.40
CA MET A 185 0.18 3.26 2.66
C MET A 185 0.32 1.90 1.98
N LEU A 186 0.57 1.91 0.68
CA LEU A 186 0.84 0.73 -0.15
C LEU A 186 2.33 0.70 -0.52
N PHE A 187 3.00 -0.42 -0.25
CA PHE A 187 4.42 -0.61 -0.56
C PHE A 187 4.59 -1.78 -1.54
N ASP A 188 5.08 -1.49 -2.74
CA ASP A 188 5.34 -2.49 -3.79
C ASP A 188 6.84 -2.81 -3.84
N GLU A 189 7.27 -3.82 -3.10
CA GLU A 189 8.66 -4.29 -2.98
C GLU A 189 9.67 -3.14 -2.71
N PRO A 190 9.51 -2.38 -1.62
CA PRO A 190 10.23 -1.11 -1.40
C PRO A 190 11.76 -1.26 -1.23
N THR A 191 12.26 -2.48 -1.02
CA THR A 191 13.68 -2.77 -0.78
C THR A 191 14.36 -3.53 -1.92
N SER A 192 13.59 -4.07 -2.89
CA SER A 192 14.13 -4.98 -3.90
C SER A 192 15.11 -4.34 -4.90
N ALA A 193 15.13 -3.01 -5.02
CA ALA A 193 16.08 -2.26 -5.84
C ALA A 193 17.28 -1.72 -5.03
N LEU A 194 17.46 -2.19 -3.78
CA LEU A 194 18.51 -1.72 -2.86
C LEU A 194 19.55 -2.79 -2.59
N ASP A 195 20.76 -2.33 -2.33
CA ASP A 195 21.81 -3.19 -1.76
C ASP A 195 21.40 -3.59 -0.32
N PRO A 196 21.75 -4.82 0.15
CA PRO A 196 21.37 -5.31 1.48
C PRO A 196 21.74 -4.36 2.63
N GLU A 197 22.88 -3.66 2.51
CA GLU A 197 23.34 -2.70 3.51
C GLU A 197 22.42 -1.48 3.67
N LEU A 198 21.71 -1.11 2.60
CA LEU A 198 20.80 0.06 2.57
C LEU A 198 19.36 -0.29 2.93
N THR A 199 19.02 -1.58 2.96
CA THR A 199 17.66 -2.07 3.23
C THR A 199 17.23 -1.75 4.67
N GLY A 200 18.14 -1.85 5.64
CA GLY A 200 17.85 -1.66 7.07
C GLY A 200 17.22 -0.31 7.40
N GLU A 201 17.72 0.79 6.81
CA GLU A 201 17.20 2.15 7.05
C GLU A 201 15.78 2.35 6.52
N VAL A 202 15.46 1.74 5.36
CA VAL A 202 14.11 1.77 4.79
C VAL A 202 13.14 0.97 5.65
N LEU A 203 13.54 -0.24 6.06
CA LEU A 203 12.72 -1.08 6.94
C LEU A 203 12.50 -0.43 8.31
N SER A 204 13.50 0.29 8.87
CA SER A 204 13.34 1.06 10.10
C SER A 204 12.26 2.13 9.96
N THR A 205 12.30 2.92 8.88
CA THR A 205 11.27 3.92 8.60
C THR A 205 9.88 3.28 8.51
N MET A 206 9.76 2.11 7.88
CA MET A 206 8.48 1.41 7.78
C MET A 206 7.99 0.84 9.13
N ARG A 207 8.92 0.41 10.02
CA ARG A 207 8.56 0.01 11.40
C ARG A 207 8.00 1.18 12.20
N GLU A 208 8.64 2.35 12.11
CA GLU A 208 8.16 3.57 12.78
C GLU A 208 6.73 3.92 12.34
N LEU A 209 6.41 3.79 11.04
CA LEU A 209 5.06 4.00 10.53
C LEU A 209 4.06 2.96 11.09
N ALA A 210 4.47 1.71 11.25
CA ALA A 210 3.63 0.67 11.85
C ALA A 210 3.37 0.94 13.35
N GLU A 211 4.37 1.39 14.08
CA GLU A 211 4.26 1.78 15.50
C GLU A 211 3.32 2.99 15.69
N GLU A 212 3.25 3.89 14.70
CA GLU A 212 2.30 4.99 14.64
C GLU A 212 0.88 4.56 14.18
N HIS A 213 0.63 3.27 14.08
CA HIS A 213 -0.66 2.71 13.63
C HIS A 213 -1.09 3.11 12.22
N MET A 214 -0.13 3.37 11.31
CA MET A 214 -0.42 3.56 9.89
C MET A 214 -0.99 2.28 9.30
N THR A 215 -2.12 2.36 8.61
CA THR A 215 -2.67 1.23 7.84
C THR A 215 -1.77 0.96 6.64
N MET A 216 -1.25 -0.26 6.52
CA MET A 216 -0.27 -0.58 5.47
C MET A 216 -0.53 -1.92 4.79
N ILE A 217 -0.35 -1.96 3.46
CA ILE A 217 -0.15 -3.21 2.72
C ILE A 217 1.26 -3.18 2.14
N VAL A 218 2.04 -4.21 2.46
CA VAL A 218 3.45 -4.31 2.06
C VAL A 218 3.67 -5.58 1.25
N VAL A 219 3.90 -5.46 -0.05
CA VAL A 219 4.47 -6.54 -0.86
C VAL A 219 5.96 -6.59 -0.59
N THR A 220 6.46 -7.72 -0.10
CA THR A 220 7.86 -7.82 0.30
C THR A 220 8.43 -9.23 0.18
N HIS A 221 9.75 -9.30 -0.01
CA HIS A 221 10.57 -10.50 0.11
C HIS A 221 11.36 -10.53 1.43
N GLU A 222 11.22 -9.51 2.27
CA GLU A 222 11.87 -9.39 3.59
C GLU A 222 11.06 -10.17 4.63
N MET A 223 11.33 -11.48 4.75
CA MET A 223 10.54 -12.36 5.63
C MET A 223 10.69 -12.01 7.11
N ALA A 224 11.88 -11.54 7.53
CA ALA A 224 12.10 -11.07 8.89
C ALA A 224 11.22 -9.87 9.24
N PHE A 225 11.15 -8.88 8.33
CA PHE A 225 10.28 -7.71 8.48
C PHE A 225 8.80 -8.12 8.52
N ALA A 226 8.35 -8.96 7.58
CA ALA A 226 6.97 -9.44 7.53
C ALA A 226 6.57 -10.16 8.83
N ARG A 227 7.46 -10.98 9.41
CA ARG A 227 7.23 -11.70 10.66
C ARG A 227 7.17 -10.78 11.88
N GLU A 228 7.99 -9.72 11.90
CA GLU A 228 8.12 -8.80 13.04
C GLU A 228 7.00 -7.76 13.07
N VAL A 229 6.67 -7.17 11.90
CA VAL A 229 5.87 -5.95 11.81
C VAL A 229 4.44 -6.22 11.36
N ALA A 230 4.21 -7.23 10.51
CA ALA A 230 2.86 -7.49 10.03
C ALA A 230 1.97 -8.15 11.09
N GLY A 231 0.75 -7.65 11.23
CA GLY A 231 -0.28 -8.32 12.02
C GLY A 231 -0.75 -9.61 11.33
N ARG A 232 -0.89 -9.55 10.00
CA ARG A 232 -1.34 -10.66 9.15
C ARG A 232 -0.45 -10.78 7.91
N VAL A 233 -0.24 -12.02 7.48
CA VAL A 233 0.48 -12.33 6.24
C VAL A 233 -0.46 -13.03 5.28
N VAL A 234 -0.40 -12.60 4.03
CA VAL A 234 -1.15 -13.16 2.91
C VAL A 234 -0.16 -13.78 1.92
N PHE A 235 -0.21 -15.09 1.76
CA PHE A 235 0.58 -15.78 0.75
C PHE A 235 -0.22 -15.90 -0.55
N MET A 236 0.32 -15.32 -1.62
CA MET A 236 -0.25 -15.38 -2.97
C MET A 236 0.57 -16.28 -3.88
N ASP A 237 -0.08 -17.17 -4.62
CA ASP A 237 0.53 -17.98 -5.67
C ASP A 237 -0.44 -18.18 -6.83
N GLY A 238 0.05 -18.09 -8.07
CA GLY A 238 -0.73 -18.35 -9.28
C GLY A 238 -1.97 -17.45 -9.47
N GLY A 239 -2.00 -16.28 -8.86
CA GLY A 239 -3.07 -15.28 -8.97
C GLY A 239 -4.18 -15.39 -7.93
N VAL A 240 -4.02 -16.23 -6.92
CA VAL A 240 -4.99 -16.43 -5.83
C VAL A 240 -4.33 -16.22 -4.46
N VAL A 241 -5.13 -15.90 -3.45
CA VAL A 241 -4.73 -16.01 -2.05
C VAL A 241 -4.78 -17.48 -1.67
N VAL A 242 -3.62 -18.05 -1.34
CA VAL A 242 -3.50 -19.46 -0.96
C VAL A 242 -3.66 -19.64 0.55
N GLU A 243 -3.10 -18.70 1.32
CA GLU A 243 -3.18 -18.72 2.77
C GLU A 243 -3.12 -17.28 3.31
N ALA A 244 -3.95 -16.97 4.30
CA ALA A 244 -3.95 -15.68 4.99
C ALA A 244 -4.16 -15.91 6.49
N ARG A 245 -3.15 -15.55 7.33
CA ARG A 245 -3.17 -15.82 8.77
C ARG A 245 -2.39 -14.77 9.55
N PRO A 246 -2.57 -14.69 10.88
CA PRO A 246 -1.68 -13.92 11.73
C PRO A 246 -0.20 -14.26 11.45
N ALA A 247 0.66 -13.25 11.35
CA ALA A 247 2.05 -13.44 10.92
C ALA A 247 2.78 -14.50 11.78
N ARG A 248 2.62 -14.42 13.10
CA ARG A 248 3.26 -15.37 14.04
C ARG A 248 2.89 -16.83 13.75
N GLU A 249 1.63 -17.08 13.41
CA GLU A 249 1.13 -18.42 13.14
C GLU A 249 1.60 -18.92 11.78
N LEU A 250 1.48 -18.09 10.74
CA LEU A 250 1.87 -18.47 9.38
C LEU A 250 3.36 -18.79 9.29
N PHE A 251 4.23 -18.02 9.95
CA PHE A 251 5.67 -18.31 9.96
C PHE A 251 6.08 -19.47 10.86
N ALA A 252 5.33 -19.73 11.94
CA ALA A 252 5.64 -20.85 12.86
C ALA A 252 5.13 -22.20 12.31
N ALA A 253 3.95 -22.22 11.74
CA ALA A 253 3.28 -23.44 11.28
C ALA A 253 2.38 -23.15 10.06
N PRO A 254 2.95 -22.98 8.86
CA PRO A 254 2.17 -22.79 7.64
C PRO A 254 1.30 -24.03 7.37
N GLU A 255 0.01 -23.82 7.15
CA GLU A 255 -0.95 -24.92 6.94
C GLU A 255 -0.89 -25.46 5.51
N HIS A 256 -0.84 -24.55 4.54
CA HIS A 256 -0.89 -24.97 3.14
C HIS A 256 0.50 -25.46 2.65
N PRO A 257 0.58 -26.62 1.97
CA PRO A 257 1.86 -27.17 1.50
C PRO A 257 2.67 -26.21 0.61
N ARG A 258 2.00 -25.39 -0.19
CA ARG A 258 2.67 -24.40 -1.06
C ARG A 258 3.30 -23.27 -0.26
N THR A 259 2.63 -22.80 0.80
CA THR A 259 3.18 -21.79 1.73
C THR A 259 4.42 -22.34 2.42
N ARG A 260 4.35 -23.58 2.93
CA ARG A 260 5.50 -24.25 3.58
C ARG A 260 6.69 -24.36 2.65
N ALA A 261 6.49 -24.90 1.43
CA ALA A 261 7.55 -25.06 0.44
C ALA A 261 8.15 -23.72 -0.02
N PHE A 262 7.37 -22.63 0.00
CA PHE A 262 7.88 -21.29 -0.29
C PHE A 262 8.75 -20.77 0.86
N LEU A 263 8.26 -20.86 2.11
CA LEU A 263 8.99 -20.36 3.29
C LEU A 263 10.29 -21.13 3.54
N GLU A 264 10.31 -22.46 3.33
CA GLU A 264 11.53 -23.27 3.44
C GLU A 264 12.66 -22.84 2.49
N LYS A 265 12.31 -22.16 1.39
CA LYS A 265 13.30 -21.63 0.42
C LYS A 265 13.74 -20.20 0.74
N MET A 266 12.97 -19.48 1.55
CA MET A 266 13.17 -18.06 1.82
C MET A 266 13.75 -17.80 3.22
N LEU A 267 13.66 -18.76 4.13
CA LEU A 267 14.21 -18.74 5.49
C LEU A 267 15.46 -19.61 5.59
#